data_8a42f3c112caf5e6241bcd7fdfc46dbb
#
_entry.id   8a42f3c112caf5e6241bcd7fdfc46dbb
#
_cell.length_a   1.000
_cell.length_b   1.000
_cell.length_c   1.000
_cell.angle_alpha   90.00
_cell.angle_beta   90.00
_cell.angle_gamma   90.00
#
_symmetry.space_group_name_H-M   'P 1'
#
loop_
_entity.id
_entity.type
_entity.pdbx_description
1 polymer ?
#
loop_
_entity_poly.entity_id
_entity_poly.type
_entity_poly.pdbx_seq_one_letter_code
_entity_poly.pdbx_strand_id
1 'polypeptide(L)'
;RAAESVSLPLLYQLGRSDVQGRVCSDQKNALETTEYFKTYAGELVCYGNKISFANEYTRFSYFEKRDLWYGDRLYDASEFDVYVMAGLPLAGKDTYISEELAGFPVVSLDDIRAEMGIRPDEPSGPVAAEARERAKAYLRAKTLFVWNATNLILDNRQKVCRMCAAYGARVNLKYLEMPYAEILKRNMIRDR
;
A
#
# COMPACT_ATOMS: atom_id res chain seq x y z
N ARG A 1 13.53 -4.88 -7.45
CA ARG A 1 12.11 -4.51 -7.20
C ARG A 1 11.19 -5.72 -7.28
N ALA A 2 11.29 -6.56 -8.31
CA ALA A 2 10.46 -7.77 -8.44
C ALA A 2 10.56 -8.70 -7.22
N ALA A 3 11.74 -8.84 -6.61
CA ALA A 3 11.99 -9.69 -5.44
C ALA A 3 11.12 -9.36 -4.21
N GLU A 4 10.54 -8.16 -4.14
CA GLU A 4 9.66 -7.74 -3.05
C GLU A 4 8.21 -8.25 -3.22
N SER A 5 7.80 -8.49 -4.44
CA SER A 5 6.42 -8.86 -4.76
C SER A 5 6.27 -10.29 -5.30
N VAL A 6 7.36 -10.89 -5.78
CA VAL A 6 7.37 -12.20 -6.43
C VAL A 6 8.48 -13.07 -5.86
N SER A 7 8.21 -14.36 -5.67
CA SER A 7 9.26 -15.35 -5.37
C SER A 7 10.13 -15.58 -6.60
N LEU A 8 11.36 -15.07 -6.60
CA LEU A 8 12.28 -15.23 -7.72
C LEU A 8 12.64 -16.71 -7.99
N PRO A 9 12.79 -17.60 -6.98
CA PRO A 9 12.92 -19.03 -7.21
C PRO A 9 11.74 -19.64 -7.98
N LEU A 10 10.50 -19.28 -7.63
CA LEU A 10 9.32 -19.74 -8.36
C LEU A 10 9.25 -19.16 -9.77
N LEU A 11 9.59 -17.89 -9.94
CA LEU A 11 9.65 -17.25 -11.25
C LEU A 11 10.69 -17.92 -12.17
N TYR A 12 11.87 -18.25 -11.62
CA TYR A 12 12.89 -19.02 -12.33
C TYR A 12 12.38 -20.40 -12.74
N GLN A 13 11.76 -21.16 -11.81
CA GLN A 13 11.21 -22.48 -12.11
C GLN A 13 10.14 -22.41 -13.20
N LEU A 14 9.24 -21.44 -13.11
CA LEU A 14 8.18 -21.22 -14.09
C LEU A 14 8.77 -20.91 -15.47
N GLY A 15 9.70 -19.96 -15.56
CA GLY A 15 10.36 -19.58 -16.81
C GLY A 15 11.12 -20.75 -17.42
N ARG A 16 11.86 -21.51 -16.61
CA ARG A 16 12.58 -22.71 -17.07
C ARG A 16 11.63 -23.79 -17.60
N SER A 17 10.54 -24.08 -16.89
CA SER A 17 9.55 -25.08 -17.31
C SER A 17 8.84 -24.67 -18.60
N ASP A 18 8.50 -23.38 -18.73
CA ASP A 18 7.90 -22.83 -19.94
C ASP A 18 8.83 -23.02 -21.17
N VAL A 19 10.13 -22.66 -21.03
CA VAL A 19 11.11 -22.82 -22.09
C VAL A 19 11.32 -24.31 -22.45
N GLN A 20 11.37 -25.21 -21.45
CA GLN A 20 11.52 -26.64 -21.67
C GLN A 20 10.31 -27.27 -22.37
N GLY A 21 9.11 -26.74 -22.13
CA GLY A 21 7.87 -27.18 -22.77
C GLY A 21 7.66 -26.66 -24.19
N ARG A 22 8.46 -25.70 -24.66
CA ARG A 22 8.35 -25.14 -26.02
C ARG A 22 9.19 -25.91 -27.02
N VAL A 23 8.65 -26.09 -28.21
CA VAL A 23 9.39 -26.57 -29.38
C VAL A 23 9.78 -25.32 -30.20
N CYS A 24 11.01 -24.85 -30.04
CA CYS A 24 11.54 -23.68 -30.78
C CYS A 24 13.03 -23.86 -31.11
N SER A 25 13.49 -23.20 -32.16
CA SER A 25 14.89 -23.24 -32.59
C SER A 25 15.86 -22.55 -31.62
N ASP A 26 15.35 -21.69 -30.74
CA ASP A 26 16.09 -20.85 -29.78
C ASP A 26 16.06 -21.35 -28.34
N GLN A 27 15.61 -22.59 -28.11
CA GLN A 27 15.42 -23.14 -26.78
C GLN A 27 16.69 -23.09 -25.91
N LYS A 28 17.85 -23.35 -26.51
CA LYS A 28 19.14 -23.33 -25.80
C LYS A 28 19.45 -21.94 -25.24
N ASN A 29 19.36 -20.89 -26.05
CA ASN A 29 19.60 -19.51 -25.63
C ASN A 29 18.59 -19.06 -24.58
N ALA A 30 17.33 -19.46 -24.71
CA ALA A 30 16.29 -19.15 -23.72
C ALA A 30 16.57 -19.82 -22.37
N LEU A 31 17.08 -21.06 -22.34
CA LEU A 31 17.52 -21.71 -21.11
C LEU A 31 18.74 -21.01 -20.49
N GLU A 32 19.72 -20.65 -21.29
CA GLU A 32 20.90 -19.88 -20.83
C GLU A 32 20.49 -18.55 -20.21
N THR A 33 19.53 -17.85 -20.81
CA THR A 33 18.97 -16.61 -20.26
C THR A 33 18.30 -16.83 -18.91
N THR A 34 17.61 -17.97 -18.74
CA THR A 34 16.97 -18.34 -17.47
C THR A 34 18.01 -18.62 -16.37
N GLU A 35 19.10 -19.31 -16.72
CA GLU A 35 20.21 -19.57 -15.78
C GLU A 35 20.93 -18.24 -15.41
N TYR A 36 21.14 -17.35 -16.40
CA TYR A 36 21.69 -16.03 -16.15
C TYR A 36 20.84 -15.21 -15.17
N PHE A 37 19.52 -15.23 -15.34
CA PHE A 37 18.60 -14.59 -14.38
C PHE A 37 18.82 -15.07 -12.95
N LYS A 38 18.95 -16.39 -12.74
CA LYS A 38 19.21 -16.99 -11.42
C LYS A 38 20.53 -16.51 -10.83
N THR A 39 21.59 -16.56 -11.65
CA THR A 39 22.94 -16.13 -11.26
C THR A 39 22.93 -14.66 -10.86
N TYR A 40 22.37 -13.79 -11.71
CA TYR A 40 22.27 -12.36 -11.46
C TYR A 40 21.45 -12.01 -10.20
N ALA A 41 20.34 -12.71 -9.99
CA ALA A 41 19.56 -12.54 -8.76
C ALA A 41 20.32 -13.01 -7.51
N GLY A 42 21.20 -14.01 -7.66
CA GLY A 42 22.10 -14.46 -6.59
C GLY A 42 23.17 -13.41 -6.25
N GLU A 43 23.80 -12.81 -7.26
CA GLU A 43 24.78 -11.72 -7.09
C GLU A 43 24.17 -10.50 -6.39
N LEU A 44 22.90 -10.19 -6.66
CA LEU A 44 22.15 -9.13 -5.98
C LEU A 44 21.59 -9.55 -4.61
N VAL A 45 21.91 -10.76 -4.13
CA VAL A 45 21.46 -11.32 -2.83
C VAL A 45 19.94 -11.32 -2.68
N CYS A 46 19.19 -11.36 -3.79
CA CYS A 46 17.73 -11.31 -3.75
C CYS A 46 17.03 -12.57 -4.30
N TYR A 47 17.78 -13.63 -4.67
CA TYR A 47 17.20 -14.83 -5.27
C TYR A 47 16.27 -15.60 -4.32
N GLY A 48 16.60 -15.75 -3.07
CA GLY A 48 15.77 -16.45 -2.07
C GLY A 48 15.35 -15.57 -0.89
N ASN A 49 15.79 -14.32 -0.88
CA ASN A 49 15.58 -13.41 0.23
C ASN A 49 14.90 -12.11 -0.25
N LYS A 50 14.14 -11.51 0.65
CA LYS A 50 13.69 -10.13 0.44
C LYS A 50 14.87 -9.19 0.60
N ILE A 51 14.84 -8.08 -0.13
CA ILE A 51 15.83 -7.02 0.02
C ILE A 51 15.71 -6.41 1.42
N SER A 52 16.84 -6.30 2.12
CA SER A 52 16.90 -5.59 3.39
C SER A 52 17.20 -4.12 3.15
N PHE A 53 16.30 -3.24 3.58
CA PHE A 53 16.49 -1.80 3.54
C PHE A 53 17.01 -1.29 4.88
N ALA A 54 17.79 -0.21 4.85
CA ALA A 54 18.34 0.40 6.05
C ALA A 54 17.24 0.92 7.01
N ASN A 55 16.12 1.39 6.49
CA ASN A 55 14.92 1.80 7.21
C ASN A 55 13.69 1.84 6.27
N GLU A 56 12.49 1.97 6.84
CA GLU A 56 11.24 2.00 6.08
C GLU A 56 11.12 3.23 5.16
N TYR A 57 11.73 4.36 5.52
CA TYR A 57 11.76 5.54 4.68
C TYR A 57 12.60 5.32 3.42
N THR A 58 13.75 4.66 3.54
CA THR A 58 14.57 4.23 2.39
C THR A 58 13.78 3.29 1.51
N ARG A 59 13.10 2.31 2.10
CA ARG A 59 12.25 1.36 1.37
C ARG A 59 11.14 2.08 0.59
N PHE A 60 10.39 2.96 1.22
CA PHE A 60 9.36 3.76 0.57
C PHE A 60 9.94 4.58 -0.59
N SER A 61 11.03 5.32 -0.33
CA SER A 61 11.68 6.16 -1.33
C SER A 61 12.22 5.36 -2.52
N TYR A 62 12.75 4.16 -2.28
CA TYR A 62 13.23 3.26 -3.34
C TYR A 62 12.11 2.85 -4.31
N PHE A 63 10.89 2.63 -3.83
CA PHE A 63 9.77 2.28 -4.69
C PHE A 63 9.18 3.49 -5.42
N GLU A 64 9.22 4.67 -4.82
CA GLU A 64 8.73 5.91 -5.42
C GLU A 64 9.71 6.52 -6.43
N LYS A 65 11.02 6.47 -6.17
CA LYS A 65 12.07 7.02 -7.02
C LYS A 65 12.74 5.93 -7.85
N ARG A 66 13.08 6.22 -9.10
CA ARG A 66 13.70 5.23 -10.01
C ARG A 66 15.22 5.14 -9.87
N ASP A 67 15.85 6.17 -9.40
CA ASP A 67 17.30 6.40 -9.34
C ASP A 67 17.95 6.03 -7.99
N LEU A 68 17.20 5.50 -7.04
CA LEU A 68 17.74 5.01 -5.80
C LEU A 68 18.20 3.55 -5.90
N TRP A 69 19.34 3.29 -5.31
CA TRP A 69 19.85 1.94 -5.12
C TRP A 69 19.31 1.34 -3.80
N TYR A 70 19.08 0.03 -3.76
CA TYR A 70 18.51 -0.62 -2.59
C TYR A 70 19.42 -0.58 -1.34
N GLY A 71 20.75 -0.44 -1.53
CA GLY A 71 21.75 -0.32 -0.46
C GLY A 71 21.90 1.10 0.09
N ASP A 72 21.22 2.09 -0.49
CA ASP A 72 21.26 3.45 0.03
C ASP A 72 20.66 3.52 1.44
N ARG A 73 21.12 4.47 2.23
CA ARG A 73 20.55 4.78 3.53
C ARG A 73 20.11 6.22 3.54
N LEU A 74 18.80 6.43 3.42
CA LEU A 74 18.22 7.75 3.49
C LEU A 74 17.89 8.12 4.95
N TYR A 75 18.07 9.39 5.27
CA TYR A 75 17.60 9.95 6.51
C TYR A 75 16.09 10.20 6.43
N ASP A 76 15.36 9.71 7.44
CA ASP A 76 13.93 9.98 7.55
C ASP A 76 13.73 11.39 8.13
N ALA A 77 13.38 12.33 7.26
CA ALA A 77 13.10 13.71 7.60
C ALA A 77 11.60 13.98 7.88
N SER A 78 10.82 12.92 8.16
CA SER A 78 9.41 13.09 8.51
C SER A 78 9.26 13.88 9.82
N GLU A 79 8.36 14.84 9.82
CA GLU A 79 8.20 15.79 10.93
C GLU A 79 7.01 15.43 11.84
N PHE A 80 6.04 14.68 11.33
CA PHE A 80 4.83 14.27 12.06
C PHE A 80 4.25 12.99 11.46
N ASP A 81 3.33 12.36 12.16
CA ASP A 81 2.70 11.11 11.74
C ASP A 81 1.30 11.33 11.16
N VAL A 82 0.91 10.49 10.20
CA VAL A 82 -0.46 10.35 9.69
C VAL A 82 -0.83 8.89 9.66
N TYR A 83 -1.97 8.54 10.20
CA TYR A 83 -2.52 7.20 10.13
C TYR A 83 -3.47 7.06 8.96
N VAL A 84 -3.22 6.08 8.09
CA VAL A 84 -4.08 5.77 6.94
C VAL A 84 -4.72 4.42 7.19
N MET A 85 -6.03 4.41 7.37
CA MET A 85 -6.79 3.18 7.58
C MET A 85 -7.04 2.49 6.23
N ALA A 86 -6.96 1.17 6.21
CA ALA A 86 -7.34 0.34 5.09
C ALA A 86 -8.08 -0.92 5.58
N GLY A 87 -9.05 -1.39 4.81
CA GLY A 87 -9.85 -2.56 5.15
C GLY A 87 -11.27 -2.47 4.62
N LEU A 88 -11.93 -3.61 4.52
CA LEU A 88 -13.32 -3.69 4.07
C LEU A 88 -14.27 -2.87 4.97
N PRO A 89 -15.42 -2.43 4.46
CA PRO A 89 -16.50 -1.97 5.32
C PRO A 89 -16.77 -3.01 6.43
N LEU A 90 -17.09 -2.55 7.63
CA LEU A 90 -17.34 -3.40 8.81
C LEU A 90 -16.13 -4.18 9.36
N ALA A 91 -14.92 -3.97 8.83
CA ALA A 91 -13.70 -4.61 9.33
C ALA A 91 -13.25 -4.08 10.71
N GLY A 92 -13.93 -3.08 11.28
CA GLY A 92 -13.62 -2.54 12.61
C GLY A 92 -12.70 -1.33 12.60
N LYS A 93 -12.57 -0.61 11.47
CA LYS A 93 -11.73 0.60 11.38
C LYS A 93 -12.14 1.67 12.40
N ASP A 94 -13.44 1.94 12.52
CA ASP A 94 -13.95 2.97 13.44
C ASP A 94 -13.72 2.58 14.90
N THR A 95 -13.88 1.30 15.23
CA THR A 95 -13.55 0.76 16.55
C THR A 95 -12.06 0.95 16.86
N TYR A 96 -11.19 0.56 15.94
CA TYR A 96 -9.74 0.77 16.09
C TYR A 96 -9.39 2.25 16.30
N ILE A 97 -10.01 3.15 15.54
CA ILE A 97 -9.79 4.60 15.67
C ILE A 97 -10.23 5.07 17.06
N SER A 98 -11.41 4.63 17.55
CA SER A 98 -11.93 5.05 18.86
C SER A 98 -11.12 4.52 20.03
N GLU A 99 -10.50 3.34 19.90
CA GLU A 99 -9.73 2.69 20.96
C GLU A 99 -8.25 3.10 20.94
N GLU A 100 -7.60 3.06 19.78
CA GLU A 100 -6.14 3.20 19.65
C GLU A 100 -5.70 4.59 19.17
N LEU A 101 -6.58 5.35 18.53
CA LEU A 101 -6.30 6.66 17.95
C LEU A 101 -7.25 7.74 18.49
N ALA A 102 -7.83 7.50 19.67
CA ALA A 102 -8.74 8.45 20.31
C ALA A 102 -8.09 9.82 20.50
N GLY A 103 -8.85 10.88 20.22
CA GLY A 103 -8.39 12.27 20.39
C GLY A 103 -7.65 12.87 19.19
N PHE A 104 -7.31 12.09 18.16
CA PHE A 104 -6.79 12.64 16.91
C PHE A 104 -7.92 13.05 15.97
N PRO A 105 -7.75 14.14 15.20
CA PRO A 105 -8.69 14.50 14.14
C PRO A 105 -8.85 13.36 13.12
N VAL A 106 -10.08 13.12 12.68
CA VAL A 106 -10.38 12.08 11.71
C VAL A 106 -10.93 12.71 10.43
N VAL A 107 -10.34 12.37 9.30
CA VAL A 107 -10.89 12.66 7.97
C VAL A 107 -11.56 11.38 7.46
N SER A 108 -12.85 11.26 7.70
CA SER A 108 -13.68 10.10 7.33
C SER A 108 -14.44 10.40 6.04
N LEU A 109 -14.24 9.56 5.03
CA LEU A 109 -14.95 9.70 3.76
C LEU A 109 -16.44 9.40 3.90
N ASP A 110 -16.81 8.51 4.82
CA ASP A 110 -18.21 8.17 5.06
C ASP A 110 -18.94 9.32 5.76
N ASP A 111 -18.32 9.98 6.73
CA ASP A 111 -18.89 11.15 7.42
C ASP A 111 -19.01 12.34 6.46
N ILE A 112 -17.98 12.62 5.65
CA ILE A 112 -18.02 13.68 4.63
C ILE A 112 -19.13 13.40 3.62
N ARG A 113 -19.31 12.16 3.21
CA ARG A 113 -20.40 11.75 2.32
C ARG A 113 -21.76 12.06 2.93
N ALA A 114 -21.95 11.74 4.21
CA ALA A 114 -23.18 12.02 4.93
C ALA A 114 -23.42 13.53 5.09
N GLU A 115 -22.39 14.31 5.43
CA GLU A 115 -22.46 15.77 5.53
C GLU A 115 -22.84 16.43 4.21
N MET A 116 -22.32 15.90 3.08
CA MET A 116 -22.62 16.40 1.73
C MET A 116 -23.98 15.92 1.20
N GLY A 117 -24.67 15.03 1.89
CA GLY A 117 -25.92 14.44 1.44
C GLY A 117 -25.80 13.56 0.18
N ILE A 118 -24.59 13.06 -0.12
CA ILE A 118 -24.30 12.22 -1.28
C ILE A 118 -24.61 10.76 -0.93
N ARG A 119 -25.45 10.11 -1.74
CA ARG A 119 -25.83 8.71 -1.52
C ARG A 119 -24.66 7.75 -1.84
N PRO A 120 -24.64 6.54 -1.25
CA PRO A 120 -23.59 5.54 -1.49
C PRO A 120 -23.44 5.11 -2.96
N ASP A 121 -24.53 5.16 -3.74
CA ASP A 121 -24.58 4.82 -5.15
C ASP A 121 -24.15 5.96 -6.09
N GLU A 122 -23.93 7.15 -5.56
CA GLU A 122 -23.48 8.32 -6.32
C GLU A 122 -21.95 8.41 -6.41
N PRO A 123 -21.41 9.14 -7.42
CA PRO A 123 -19.97 9.25 -7.61
C PRO A 123 -19.22 9.79 -6.39
N SER A 124 -18.13 9.12 -6.00
CA SER A 124 -17.32 9.49 -4.84
C SER A 124 -16.32 10.62 -5.09
N GLY A 125 -16.25 11.15 -6.32
CA GLY A 125 -15.28 12.19 -6.69
C GLY A 125 -15.32 13.44 -5.81
N PRO A 126 -16.49 14.06 -5.61
CA PRO A 126 -16.65 15.24 -4.75
C PRO A 126 -16.25 14.95 -3.29
N VAL A 127 -16.67 13.82 -2.73
CA VAL A 127 -16.31 13.40 -1.37
C VAL A 127 -14.80 13.26 -1.21
N ALA A 128 -14.14 12.62 -2.18
CA ALA A 128 -12.70 12.45 -2.16
C ALA A 128 -11.94 13.77 -2.34
N ALA A 129 -12.52 14.75 -3.06
CA ALA A 129 -11.96 16.08 -3.20
C ALA A 129 -12.01 16.84 -1.87
N GLU A 130 -13.17 16.87 -1.22
CA GLU A 130 -13.39 17.49 0.08
C GLU A 130 -12.49 16.85 1.16
N ALA A 131 -12.42 15.52 1.20
CA ALA A 131 -11.54 14.81 2.13
C ALA A 131 -10.08 15.23 1.97
N ARG A 132 -9.61 15.39 0.72
CA ARG A 132 -8.24 15.87 0.46
C ARG A 132 -8.01 17.30 0.94
N GLU A 133 -8.98 18.19 0.77
CA GLU A 133 -8.83 19.57 1.24
C GLU A 133 -8.81 19.64 2.78
N ARG A 134 -9.66 18.88 3.47
CA ARG A 134 -9.60 18.75 4.94
C ARG A 134 -8.26 18.18 5.40
N ALA A 135 -7.78 17.14 4.76
CA ALA A 135 -6.47 16.55 5.07
C ALA A 135 -5.33 17.54 4.85
N LYS A 136 -5.36 18.33 3.76
CA LYS A 136 -4.35 19.35 3.51
C LYS A 136 -4.30 20.44 4.58
N ALA A 137 -5.41 20.77 5.23
CA ALA A 137 -5.41 21.70 6.36
C ALA A 137 -4.56 21.16 7.52
N TYR A 138 -4.75 19.90 7.91
CA TYR A 138 -3.94 19.23 8.93
C TYR A 138 -2.48 19.07 8.49
N LEU A 139 -2.24 18.72 7.23
CA LEU A 139 -0.89 18.55 6.68
C LEU A 139 -0.10 19.87 6.71
N ARG A 140 -0.73 20.99 6.36
CA ARG A 140 -0.09 22.34 6.46
C ARG A 140 0.22 22.72 7.90
N ALA A 141 -0.66 22.35 8.83
CA ALA A 141 -0.48 22.60 10.27
C ALA A 141 0.47 21.58 10.93
N LYS A 142 1.00 20.60 10.17
CA LYS A 142 1.83 19.49 10.68
C LYS A 142 1.16 18.76 11.86
N THR A 143 -0.14 18.63 11.80
CA THR A 143 -0.95 18.01 12.85
C THR A 143 -1.21 16.56 12.49
N LEU A 144 -0.98 15.66 13.44
CA LEU A 144 -1.35 14.26 13.32
C LEU A 144 -2.86 14.13 13.10
N PHE A 145 -3.26 13.35 12.12
CA PHE A 145 -4.67 13.01 11.88
C PHE A 145 -4.81 11.57 11.33
N VAL A 146 -6.03 11.08 11.31
CA VAL A 146 -6.40 9.77 10.79
C VAL A 146 -7.18 9.94 9.49
N TRP A 147 -6.71 9.33 8.42
CA TRP A 147 -7.44 9.20 7.16
C TRP A 147 -8.24 7.91 7.17
N ASN A 148 -9.55 8.00 7.34
CA ASN A 148 -10.45 6.85 7.41
C ASN A 148 -11.20 6.64 6.10
N ALA A 149 -10.81 5.58 5.38
CA ALA A 149 -11.45 5.10 4.16
C ALA A 149 -11.16 3.61 3.96
N THR A 150 -11.81 2.97 2.99
CA THR A 150 -11.55 1.56 2.66
C THR A 150 -10.14 1.32 2.12
N ASN A 151 -9.64 2.21 1.28
CA ASN A 151 -8.27 2.23 0.73
C ASN A 151 -7.75 0.88 0.20
N LEU A 152 -8.64 0.01 -0.31
CA LEU A 152 -8.28 -1.32 -0.80
C LEU A 152 -7.56 -1.28 -2.15
N ILE A 153 -7.88 -0.30 -2.97
CA ILE A 153 -7.26 -0.12 -4.29
C ILE A 153 -5.89 0.53 -4.10
N LEU A 154 -4.86 -0.10 -4.67
CA LEU A 154 -3.47 0.36 -4.56
C LEU A 154 -3.29 1.84 -4.98
N ASP A 155 -3.87 2.22 -6.12
CA ASP A 155 -3.79 3.59 -6.65
C ASP A 155 -4.35 4.63 -5.67
N ASN A 156 -5.47 4.33 -5.02
CA ASN A 156 -6.05 5.23 -4.02
C ASN A 156 -5.14 5.37 -2.80
N ARG A 157 -4.56 4.27 -2.30
CA ARG A 157 -3.59 4.31 -1.20
C ARG A 157 -2.36 5.13 -1.58
N GLN A 158 -1.80 4.89 -2.77
CA GLN A 158 -0.64 5.62 -3.24
C GLN A 158 -0.89 7.13 -3.33
N LYS A 159 -2.05 7.55 -3.85
CA LYS A 159 -2.42 8.97 -3.92
C LYS A 159 -2.44 9.62 -2.54
N VAL A 160 -3.04 8.96 -1.55
CA VAL A 160 -3.09 9.47 -0.17
C VAL A 160 -1.69 9.49 0.45
N CYS A 161 -0.94 8.39 0.35
CA CYS A 161 0.41 8.30 0.91
C CYS A 161 1.35 9.34 0.29
N ARG A 162 1.33 9.53 -1.02
CA ARG A 162 2.13 10.56 -1.71
C ARG A 162 1.75 11.96 -1.29
N MET A 163 0.45 12.23 -1.14
CA MET A 163 -0.01 13.53 -0.63
C MET A 163 0.56 13.78 0.76
N CYS A 164 0.44 12.85 1.69
CA CYS A 164 0.96 13.01 3.05
C CYS A 164 2.49 13.17 3.06
N ALA A 165 3.20 12.32 2.33
CA ALA A 165 4.67 12.38 2.23
C ALA A 165 5.17 13.70 1.63
N ALA A 166 4.45 14.30 0.67
CA ALA A 166 4.79 15.59 0.07
C ALA A 166 4.77 16.76 1.08
N TYR A 167 4.06 16.61 2.21
CA TYR A 167 4.05 17.57 3.30
C TYR A 167 4.99 17.21 4.47
N GLY A 168 5.83 16.19 4.30
CA GLY A 168 6.77 15.72 5.33
C GLY A 168 6.14 14.83 6.39
N ALA A 169 4.97 14.26 6.14
CA ALA A 169 4.36 13.32 7.08
C ALA A 169 4.93 11.91 6.92
N ARG A 170 5.15 11.22 8.05
CA ARG A 170 5.33 9.76 8.10
C ARG A 170 3.97 9.09 8.01
N VAL A 171 3.80 8.23 7.03
CA VAL A 171 2.54 7.51 6.81
C VAL A 171 2.56 6.16 7.50
N ASN A 172 1.66 5.97 8.46
CA ASN A 172 1.43 4.72 9.15
C ASN A 172 0.17 4.04 8.57
N LEU A 173 0.36 3.07 7.69
CA LEU A 173 -0.76 2.32 7.11
C LEU A 173 -1.23 1.24 8.10
N LYS A 174 -2.50 1.31 8.50
CA LYS A 174 -3.17 0.31 9.33
C LYS A 174 -4.19 -0.46 8.50
N TYR A 175 -3.85 -1.70 8.14
CA TYR A 175 -4.74 -2.58 7.42
C TYR A 175 -5.48 -3.50 8.40
N LEU A 176 -6.81 -3.43 8.39
CA LEU A 176 -7.66 -4.29 9.20
C LEU A 176 -8.29 -5.35 8.31
N GLU A 177 -8.04 -6.59 8.64
CA GLU A 177 -8.62 -7.75 7.99
C GLU A 177 -9.55 -8.48 8.95
N MET A 178 -10.68 -8.94 8.43
CA MET A 178 -11.67 -9.70 9.18
C MET A 178 -12.18 -10.85 8.32
N PRO A 179 -12.44 -12.03 8.91
CA PRO A 179 -13.03 -13.16 8.18
C PRO A 179 -14.34 -12.77 7.51
N TYR A 180 -14.53 -13.16 6.27
CA TYR A 180 -15.70 -12.80 5.48
C TYR A 180 -17.03 -13.17 6.15
N ALA A 181 -17.07 -14.34 6.80
CA ALA A 181 -18.25 -14.78 7.56
C ALA A 181 -18.65 -13.78 8.68
N GLU A 182 -17.68 -13.14 9.31
CA GLU A 182 -17.93 -12.15 10.36
C GLU A 182 -18.42 -10.81 9.77
N ILE A 183 -17.87 -10.41 8.62
CA ILE A 183 -18.36 -9.24 7.88
C ILE A 183 -19.82 -9.42 7.49
N LEU A 184 -20.21 -10.59 7.00
CA LEU A 184 -21.59 -10.89 6.66
C LEU A 184 -22.53 -10.79 7.88
N LYS A 185 -22.13 -11.33 9.04
CA LYS A 185 -22.92 -11.22 10.27
C LYS A 185 -23.13 -9.75 10.66
N ARG A 186 -22.08 -8.95 10.63
CA ARG A 186 -22.16 -7.51 10.96
C ARG A 186 -23.04 -6.75 9.98
N ASN A 187 -22.98 -7.10 8.70
CA ASN A 187 -23.86 -6.47 7.69
C ASN A 187 -25.34 -6.77 7.97
N MET A 188 -25.70 -8.02 8.31
CA MET A 188 -27.08 -8.39 8.65
C MET A 188 -27.63 -7.63 9.86
N ILE A 189 -26.76 -7.19 10.78
CA ILE A 189 -27.15 -6.42 11.96
C ILE A 189 -27.36 -4.94 11.60
N ARG A 190 -26.54 -4.42 10.68
CA ARG A 190 -26.60 -3.03 10.23
C ARG A 190 -27.86 -2.72 9.40
N ASP A 191 -28.33 -3.67 8.61
CA ASP A 191 -29.49 -3.52 7.72
C ASP A 191 -30.84 -3.65 8.45
N ARG A 192 -30.81 -3.74 9.79
CA ARG A 192 -32.00 -3.74 10.67
C ARG A 192 -32.09 -2.43 11.45
#